data_2659cf1a270cd3e9197c684dac99fa31
#
_entry.id   2659cf1a270cd3e9197c684dac99fa31
#
_cell.length_a   1.000
_cell.length_b   1.000
_cell.length_c   1.000
_cell.angle_alpha   90.00
_cell.angle_beta   90.00
_cell.angle_gamma   90.00
#
_symmetry.space_group_name_H-M   'P 1'
#
loop_
_entity.id
_entity.type
_entity.pdbx_description
1 polymer ?
#
loop_
_entity_poly.entity_id
_entity_poly.type
_entity_poly.pdbx_seq_one_letter_code
_entity_poly.pdbx_strand_id
1 'polypeptide(L)'
;MSRLSLPLNAIHAFLVTARHLNLTHAARELCLTQGAVSRKIAALEQWLGVTLFDRHARGLRLTPQGAALLPELRQGFELMVQASERVRRSQVSIRLKAPTCAMRWLVPRLMALELQCPELHVALTTTLDHAAQLENFDAAIVYGKPHPDGICLFRESLTPVMAADQPCPDSPAALATMTFLHPTADTRDWQCWLQAQQVTLSMKRNQHFSTMDLAISAAIQGFGVAIADSNLVESDIASGRLIKPFAGEVKTGAVYSLRQRPEQDAPPFLAELVAWLCGDQKVTQSPLSAGLG
;
A
#
# COMPACT_ATOMS: atom_id res chain seq x y z
N MET A 1 13.73 37.77 -16.65
CA MET A 1 13.07 36.85 -15.73
C MET A 1 14.12 36.40 -14.70
N SER A 2 14.05 36.95 -13.49
CA SER A 2 14.96 36.58 -12.39
C SER A 2 14.79 35.11 -12.05
N ARG A 3 15.85 34.31 -12.14
CA ARG A 3 15.85 32.91 -11.67
C ARG A 3 15.61 32.97 -10.16
N LEU A 4 14.38 32.70 -9.74
CA LEU A 4 14.03 32.51 -8.31
C LEU A 4 14.83 31.30 -7.82
N SER A 5 15.95 31.59 -7.16
CA SER A 5 16.73 30.55 -6.47
C SER A 5 15.94 30.09 -5.26
N LEU A 6 15.40 28.86 -5.29
CA LEU A 6 14.66 28.27 -4.19
C LEU A 6 15.60 28.12 -2.96
N PRO A 7 15.26 28.70 -1.78
CA PRO A 7 16.15 28.68 -0.62
C PRO A 7 16.09 27.33 0.12
N LEU A 8 16.67 26.27 -0.45
CA LEU A 8 16.58 24.89 0.06
C LEU A 8 17.01 24.74 1.52
N ASN A 9 18.07 25.42 1.93
CA ASN A 9 18.54 25.40 3.32
C ASN A 9 17.56 26.07 4.32
N ALA A 10 16.79 27.04 3.84
CA ALA A 10 15.75 27.68 4.65
C ALA A 10 14.50 26.83 4.71
N ILE A 11 14.13 26.14 3.62
CA ILE A 11 13.06 25.16 3.60
C ILE A 11 13.37 24.02 4.57
N HIS A 12 14.57 23.47 4.54
CA HIS A 12 14.99 22.42 5.48
C HIS A 12 14.89 22.90 6.94
N ALA A 13 15.35 24.11 7.23
CA ALA A 13 15.21 24.70 8.57
C ALA A 13 13.75 24.86 9.01
N PHE A 14 12.86 25.24 8.08
CA PHE A 14 11.42 25.31 8.31
C PHE A 14 10.84 23.93 8.64
N LEU A 15 11.12 22.90 7.83
CA LEU A 15 10.61 21.53 8.00
C LEU A 15 11.02 20.93 9.36
N VAL A 16 12.31 21.07 9.73
CA VAL A 16 12.81 20.59 11.03
C VAL A 16 12.19 21.36 12.18
N THR A 17 12.07 22.70 12.07
CA THR A 17 11.45 23.51 13.11
C THR A 17 9.96 23.22 13.29
N ALA A 18 9.23 22.95 12.19
CA ALA A 18 7.83 22.57 12.23
C ALA A 18 7.59 21.22 12.94
N ARG A 19 8.56 20.32 12.89
CA ARG A 19 8.51 19.03 13.61
C ARG A 19 8.65 19.20 15.12
N HIS A 20 9.56 20.08 15.54
CA HIS A 20 9.85 20.28 16.96
C HIS A 20 9.02 21.38 17.62
N LEU A 21 8.51 22.33 16.86
CA LEU A 21 7.89 23.59 17.34
C LEU A 21 8.77 24.33 18.39
N ASN A 22 10.08 24.08 18.31
CA ASN A 22 11.09 24.59 19.26
C ASN A 22 12.41 24.84 18.54
N LEU A 23 12.89 26.10 18.55
CA LEU A 23 14.12 26.48 17.86
C LEU A 23 15.38 25.83 18.44
N THR A 24 15.42 25.58 19.74
CA THR A 24 16.58 24.94 20.38
C THR A 24 16.71 23.47 19.93
N HIS A 25 15.61 22.74 19.90
CA HIS A 25 15.60 21.34 19.43
C HIS A 25 15.91 21.27 17.94
N ALA A 26 15.31 22.14 17.13
CA ALA A 26 15.60 22.22 15.69
C ALA A 26 17.08 22.59 15.43
N ALA A 27 17.65 23.52 16.20
CA ALA A 27 19.05 23.90 16.06
C ALA A 27 20.00 22.73 16.38
N ARG A 28 19.67 21.94 17.41
CA ARG A 28 20.45 20.75 17.78
C ARG A 28 20.41 19.69 16.67
N GLU A 29 19.23 19.41 16.12
CA GLU A 29 19.08 18.46 15.01
C GLU A 29 19.83 18.92 13.75
N LEU A 30 19.80 20.23 13.45
CA LEU A 30 20.47 20.81 12.29
C LEU A 30 21.96 21.05 12.50
N CYS A 31 22.51 20.79 13.69
CA CYS A 31 23.88 21.13 14.06
C CYS A 31 24.19 22.64 13.85
N LEU A 32 23.21 23.50 14.17
CA LEU A 32 23.28 24.96 14.03
C LEU A 32 23.03 25.64 15.37
N THR A 33 23.33 26.97 15.43
CA THR A 33 22.86 27.81 16.55
C THR A 33 21.39 28.16 16.35
N GLN A 34 20.67 28.41 17.47
CA GLN A 34 19.28 28.87 17.44
C GLN A 34 19.09 30.16 16.61
N GLY A 35 20.05 31.09 16.69
CA GLY A 35 20.04 32.32 15.88
C GLY A 35 20.20 32.05 14.40
N ALA A 36 21.00 31.06 14.02
CA ALA A 36 21.16 30.65 12.61
C ALA A 36 19.87 30.03 12.04
N VAL A 37 19.19 29.16 12.81
CA VAL A 37 17.89 28.60 12.42
C VAL A 37 16.84 29.69 12.27
N SER A 38 16.77 30.62 13.27
CA SER A 38 15.82 31.75 13.22
C SER A 38 16.04 32.63 11.97
N ARG A 39 17.30 32.92 11.59
CA ARG A 39 17.61 33.69 10.39
C ARG A 39 17.22 32.98 9.11
N LYS A 40 17.42 31.64 9.04
CA LYS A 40 16.98 30.83 7.88
C LYS A 40 15.45 30.85 7.73
N ILE A 41 14.72 30.73 8.81
CA ILE A 41 13.25 30.82 8.79
C ILE A 41 12.81 32.22 8.34
N ALA A 42 13.38 33.27 8.90
CA ALA A 42 13.07 34.65 8.52
C ALA A 42 13.37 34.92 7.03
N ALA A 43 14.46 34.36 6.48
CA ALA A 43 14.78 34.45 5.06
C ALA A 43 13.74 33.73 4.18
N LEU A 44 13.20 32.60 4.62
CA LEU A 44 12.13 31.90 3.91
C LEU A 44 10.82 32.70 3.95
N GLU A 45 10.46 33.22 5.12
CA GLU A 45 9.28 34.06 5.31
C GLU A 45 9.35 35.34 4.45
N GLN A 46 10.52 35.97 4.40
CA GLN A 46 10.76 37.12 3.54
C GLN A 46 10.65 36.76 2.05
N TRP A 47 11.19 35.61 1.64
CA TRP A 47 11.12 35.14 0.26
C TRP A 47 9.68 34.82 -0.19
N LEU A 48 8.86 34.26 0.73
CA LEU A 48 7.46 33.93 0.50
C LEU A 48 6.52 35.13 0.69
N GLY A 49 6.97 36.18 1.41
CA GLY A 49 6.13 37.33 1.77
C GLY A 49 5.08 37.02 2.84
N VAL A 50 5.22 35.90 3.58
CA VAL A 50 4.28 35.48 4.63
C VAL A 50 5.03 34.95 5.85
N THR A 51 4.43 35.08 7.03
CA THR A 51 4.95 34.45 8.25
C THR A 51 4.50 33.00 8.33
N LEU A 52 5.40 32.10 8.72
CA LEU A 52 5.15 30.65 8.83
C LEU A 52 5.02 30.20 10.29
N PHE A 53 5.61 30.96 11.23
CA PHE A 53 5.53 30.69 12.66
C PHE A 53 5.09 31.90 13.46
N ASP A 54 4.20 31.68 14.42
CA ASP A 54 3.90 32.60 15.51
C ASP A 54 4.75 32.25 16.72
N ARG A 55 5.31 33.27 17.37
CA ARG A 55 6.10 33.15 18.60
C ARG A 55 5.21 33.36 19.83
N HIS A 56 5.22 32.41 20.74
CA HIS A 56 4.48 32.47 22.00
C HIS A 56 5.42 32.23 23.18
N ALA A 57 4.97 32.56 24.37
CA ALA A 57 5.75 32.36 25.59
C ALA A 57 6.18 30.90 25.85
N ARG A 58 5.48 29.93 25.24
CA ARG A 58 5.72 28.48 25.39
C ARG A 58 6.39 27.83 24.16
N GLY A 59 6.82 28.57 23.16
CA GLY A 59 7.46 28.04 21.95
C GLY A 59 6.91 28.63 20.64
N LEU A 60 6.96 27.87 19.60
CA LEU A 60 6.49 28.21 18.26
C LEU A 60 5.16 27.52 17.94
N ARG A 61 4.35 28.15 17.11
CA ARG A 61 3.16 27.59 16.52
C ARG A 61 3.16 27.89 15.03
N LEU A 62 2.71 26.94 14.20
CA LEU A 62 2.52 27.22 12.77
C LEU A 62 1.38 28.22 12.58
N THR A 63 1.58 29.17 11.67
CA THR A 63 0.49 29.98 11.13
C THR A 63 -0.40 29.12 10.21
N PRO A 64 -1.62 29.58 9.83
CA PRO A 64 -2.41 28.90 8.83
C PRO A 64 -1.66 28.67 7.51
N GLN A 65 -0.85 29.66 7.08
CA GLN A 65 -0.01 29.57 5.88
C GLN A 65 1.11 28.53 6.06
N GLY A 66 1.78 28.51 7.23
CA GLY A 66 2.79 27.50 7.55
C GLY A 66 2.21 26.09 7.59
N ALA A 67 1.02 25.92 8.14
CA ALA A 67 0.34 24.64 8.22
C ALA A 67 -0.08 24.13 6.83
N ALA A 68 -0.55 24.99 5.95
CA ALA A 68 -0.91 24.64 4.58
C ALA A 68 0.32 24.27 3.72
N LEU A 69 1.43 25.01 3.89
CA LEU A 69 2.66 24.80 3.11
C LEU A 69 3.46 23.57 3.54
N LEU A 70 3.36 23.19 4.82
CA LEU A 70 4.17 22.12 5.41
C LEU A 70 4.08 20.77 4.68
N PRO A 71 2.89 20.22 4.33
CA PRO A 71 2.79 18.92 3.67
C PRO A 71 3.42 18.92 2.28
N GLU A 72 3.23 19.99 1.50
CA GLU A 72 3.75 20.10 0.14
C GLU A 72 5.29 20.20 0.13
N LEU A 73 5.85 21.06 1.00
CA LEU A 73 7.30 21.17 1.13
C LEU A 73 7.94 19.89 1.67
N ARG A 74 7.28 19.20 2.60
CA ARG A 74 7.76 17.92 3.11
C ARG A 74 7.87 16.90 1.99
N GLN A 75 6.82 16.72 1.22
CA GLN A 75 6.80 15.80 0.08
C GLN A 75 7.89 16.14 -0.94
N GLY A 76 8.03 17.41 -1.34
CA GLY A 76 9.06 17.84 -2.28
C GLY A 76 10.48 17.61 -1.74
N PHE A 77 10.73 17.87 -0.46
CA PHE A 77 12.03 17.66 0.18
C PHE A 77 12.37 16.17 0.30
N GLU A 78 11.42 15.34 0.67
CA GLU A 78 11.58 13.87 0.72
C GLU A 78 11.95 13.30 -0.66
N LEU A 79 11.34 13.80 -1.73
CA LEU A 79 11.69 13.43 -3.10
C LEU A 79 13.14 13.77 -3.47
N MET A 80 13.62 14.95 -3.07
CA MET A 80 15.02 15.35 -3.30
C MET A 80 16.00 14.48 -2.51
N VAL A 81 15.68 14.16 -1.25
CA VAL A 81 16.49 13.26 -0.40
C VAL A 81 16.56 11.89 -1.03
N GLN A 82 15.43 11.31 -1.43
CA GLN A 82 15.37 10.00 -2.08
C GLN A 82 16.17 9.96 -3.41
N ALA A 83 16.08 11.02 -4.21
CA ALA A 83 16.87 11.13 -5.44
C ALA A 83 18.38 11.15 -5.16
N SER A 84 18.81 11.87 -4.11
CA SER A 84 20.21 11.96 -3.70
C SER A 84 20.72 10.63 -3.11
N GLU A 85 19.90 9.95 -2.33
CA GLU A 85 20.25 8.64 -1.77
C GLU A 85 20.38 7.56 -2.86
N ARG A 86 19.59 7.62 -3.92
CA ARG A 86 19.73 6.72 -5.09
C ARG A 86 21.11 6.78 -5.71
N VAL A 87 21.69 7.97 -5.83
CA VAL A 87 23.04 8.15 -6.37
C VAL A 87 24.12 7.67 -5.39
N ARG A 88 23.87 7.82 -4.08
CA ARG A 88 24.83 7.37 -3.04
C ARG A 88 24.84 5.86 -2.82
N ARG A 89 23.69 5.21 -2.99
CA ARG A 89 23.59 3.75 -2.89
C ARG A 89 23.88 3.18 -4.26
N SER A 90 25.05 2.58 -4.43
CA SER A 90 25.42 1.81 -5.63
C SER A 90 24.54 0.56 -5.86
N GLN A 91 23.56 0.32 -5.00
CA GLN A 91 22.59 -0.77 -5.14
C GLN A 91 21.39 -0.26 -5.93
N VAL A 92 21.16 -0.89 -7.06
CA VAL A 92 19.95 -0.69 -7.87
C VAL A 92 18.75 -1.19 -7.08
N SER A 93 17.92 -0.27 -6.60
CA SER A 93 16.71 -0.61 -5.84
C SER A 93 15.49 -0.26 -6.69
N ILE A 94 14.65 -1.27 -6.94
CA ILE A 94 13.35 -1.09 -7.61
C ILE A 94 12.34 -0.61 -6.57
N ARG A 95 11.69 0.52 -6.85
CA ARG A 95 10.65 1.07 -5.99
C ARG A 95 9.31 0.50 -6.42
N LEU A 96 8.77 -0.36 -5.59
CA LEU A 96 7.47 -1.00 -5.81
C LEU A 96 6.42 -0.40 -4.86
N LYS A 97 5.35 0.14 -5.42
CA LYS A 97 4.15 0.53 -4.67
C LYS A 97 3.12 -0.60 -4.73
N ALA A 98 2.50 -0.93 -3.60
CA ALA A 98 1.45 -1.94 -3.59
C ALA A 98 0.39 -1.64 -2.53
N PRO A 99 -0.88 -2.03 -2.75
CA PRO A 99 -1.93 -1.89 -1.76
C PRO A 99 -1.68 -2.84 -0.59
N THR A 100 -2.05 -2.43 0.62
CA THR A 100 -1.87 -3.25 1.83
C THR A 100 -2.52 -4.62 1.72
N CYS A 101 -3.64 -4.75 1.02
CA CYS A 101 -4.32 -6.02 0.82
C CYS A 101 -3.47 -7.03 0.02
N ALA A 102 -2.56 -6.58 -0.86
CA ALA A 102 -1.71 -7.47 -1.65
C ALA A 102 -0.52 -8.06 -0.87
N MET A 103 -0.24 -7.59 0.36
CA MET A 103 0.98 -7.95 1.10
C MET A 103 1.09 -9.45 1.39
N ARG A 104 -0.03 -10.11 1.71
CA ARG A 104 -0.05 -11.56 1.96
C ARG A 104 0.41 -12.38 0.75
N TRP A 105 0.10 -11.93 -0.46
CA TRP A 105 0.53 -12.54 -1.70
C TRP A 105 1.96 -12.10 -2.11
N LEU A 106 2.27 -10.82 -1.92
CA LEU A 106 3.49 -10.20 -2.44
C LEU A 106 4.73 -10.52 -1.60
N VAL A 107 4.66 -10.37 -0.28
CA VAL A 107 5.84 -10.48 0.58
C VAL A 107 6.53 -11.85 0.48
N PRO A 108 5.83 -13.00 0.52
CA PRO A 108 6.49 -14.30 0.35
C PRO A 108 7.21 -14.43 -1.00
N ARG A 109 6.64 -13.85 -2.07
CA ARG A 109 7.24 -13.87 -3.41
C ARG A 109 8.48 -12.99 -3.51
N LEU A 110 8.49 -11.82 -2.87
CA LEU A 110 9.68 -10.97 -2.80
C LEU A 110 10.79 -11.61 -1.98
N MET A 111 10.47 -12.27 -0.87
CA MET A 111 11.45 -13.02 -0.08
C MET A 111 12.08 -14.16 -0.88
N ALA A 112 11.27 -14.89 -1.66
CA ALA A 112 11.78 -15.96 -2.52
C ALA A 112 12.63 -15.40 -3.68
N LEU A 113 12.27 -14.24 -4.23
CA LEU A 113 13.07 -13.55 -5.25
C LEU A 113 14.42 -13.10 -4.70
N GLU A 114 14.48 -12.51 -3.50
CA GLU A 114 15.71 -12.05 -2.87
C GLU A 114 16.69 -13.21 -2.61
N LEU A 115 16.18 -14.41 -2.30
CA LEU A 115 17.00 -15.62 -2.17
C LEU A 115 17.60 -16.09 -3.50
N GLN A 116 16.89 -15.90 -4.61
CA GLN A 116 17.38 -16.29 -5.94
C GLN A 116 18.22 -15.22 -6.62
N CYS A 117 17.94 -13.96 -6.37
CA CYS A 117 18.60 -12.81 -6.95
C CYS A 117 19.02 -11.82 -5.85
N PRO A 118 20.10 -12.10 -5.09
CA PRO A 118 20.53 -11.25 -3.95
C PRO A 118 20.92 -9.81 -4.34
N GLU A 119 21.22 -9.57 -5.62
CA GLU A 119 21.58 -8.24 -6.14
C GLU A 119 20.33 -7.37 -6.41
N LEU A 120 19.14 -8.00 -6.49
CA LEU A 120 17.89 -7.32 -6.76
C LEU A 120 17.26 -6.90 -5.44
N HIS A 121 17.27 -5.60 -5.16
CA HIS A 121 16.62 -5.05 -3.98
C HIS A 121 15.31 -4.37 -4.36
N VAL A 122 14.24 -4.69 -3.65
CA VAL A 122 12.93 -4.06 -3.81
C VAL A 122 12.61 -3.17 -2.62
N ALA A 123 12.53 -1.86 -2.87
CA ALA A 123 12.04 -0.89 -1.89
C ALA A 123 10.50 -0.84 -1.97
N LEU A 124 9.85 -1.58 -1.07
CA LEU A 124 8.40 -1.70 -1.04
C LEU A 124 7.77 -0.55 -0.26
N THR A 125 6.77 0.09 -0.85
CA THR A 125 5.92 1.09 -0.20
C THR A 125 4.46 0.65 -0.26
N THR A 126 3.79 0.64 0.89
CA THR A 126 2.38 0.25 0.98
C THR A 126 1.46 1.47 0.97
N THR A 127 0.26 1.29 0.43
CA THR A 127 -0.78 2.32 0.38
C THR A 127 -2.16 1.71 0.64
N LEU A 128 -3.05 2.52 1.22
CA LEU A 128 -4.48 2.20 1.31
C LEU A 128 -5.23 2.66 0.05
N ASP A 129 -4.60 3.53 -0.75
CA ASP A 129 -5.16 3.98 -2.01
C ASP A 129 -4.93 2.93 -3.09
N HIS A 130 -6.00 2.58 -3.79
CA HIS A 130 -5.98 1.64 -4.92
C HIS A 130 -5.69 2.33 -6.26
N ALA A 131 -5.41 3.64 -6.23
CA ALA A 131 -5.17 4.45 -7.43
C ALA A 131 -3.93 4.01 -8.22
N ALA A 132 -4.06 4.06 -9.53
CA ALA A 132 -3.14 3.48 -10.49
C ALA A 132 -1.95 4.37 -10.89
N GLN A 133 -1.63 5.43 -10.16
CA GLN A 133 -0.56 6.35 -10.53
C GLN A 133 0.81 5.82 -10.10
N LEU A 134 1.72 5.69 -11.06
CA LEU A 134 3.12 5.28 -10.81
C LEU A 134 3.90 6.35 -10.06
N GLU A 135 3.57 7.63 -10.28
CA GLU A 135 4.26 8.76 -9.64
C GLU A 135 5.81 8.58 -9.68
N ASN A 136 6.41 8.40 -8.52
CA ASN A 136 7.85 8.22 -8.34
C ASN A 136 8.28 6.75 -8.18
N PHE A 137 7.38 5.80 -8.44
CA PHE A 137 7.65 4.37 -8.35
C PHE A 137 8.07 3.81 -9.71
N ASP A 138 8.81 2.73 -9.71
CA ASP A 138 9.26 2.05 -10.91
C ASP A 138 8.24 1.00 -11.37
N ALA A 139 7.52 0.43 -10.38
CA ALA A 139 6.35 -0.40 -10.59
C ALA A 139 5.29 -0.16 -9.52
N ALA A 140 4.04 -0.46 -9.82
CA ALA A 140 2.94 -0.39 -8.88
C ALA A 140 1.96 -1.55 -9.09
N ILE A 141 1.60 -2.22 -8.00
CA ILE A 141 0.46 -3.13 -7.99
C ILE A 141 -0.78 -2.31 -7.69
N VAL A 142 -1.81 -2.49 -8.49
CA VAL A 142 -3.10 -1.81 -8.36
C VAL A 142 -4.22 -2.84 -8.31
N TYR A 143 -5.26 -2.52 -7.54
CA TYR A 143 -6.43 -3.36 -7.38
C TYR A 143 -7.67 -2.65 -7.92
N GLY A 144 -8.51 -3.35 -8.66
CA GLY A 144 -9.77 -2.84 -9.18
C GLY A 144 -10.13 -3.40 -10.55
N LYS A 145 -10.75 -2.56 -11.40
CA LYS A 145 -11.07 -2.97 -12.77
C LYS A 145 -9.80 -3.22 -13.58
N PRO A 146 -9.83 -4.17 -14.53
CA PRO A 146 -8.70 -4.38 -15.45
C PRO A 146 -8.29 -3.06 -16.13
N HIS A 147 -6.99 -2.78 -16.15
CA HIS A 147 -6.43 -1.60 -16.82
C HIS A 147 -5.77 -2.02 -18.13
N PRO A 148 -5.96 -1.27 -19.25
CA PRO A 148 -5.39 -1.64 -20.55
C PRO A 148 -3.86 -1.82 -20.53
N ASP A 149 -3.16 -0.95 -19.78
CA ASP A 149 -1.69 -0.98 -19.68
C ASP A 149 -1.19 -1.75 -18.47
N GLY A 150 -2.06 -2.52 -17.79
CA GLY A 150 -1.71 -3.30 -16.61
C GLY A 150 -1.55 -4.78 -16.94
N ILE A 151 -0.47 -5.39 -16.45
CA ILE A 151 -0.29 -6.84 -16.51
C ILE A 151 -1.11 -7.45 -15.38
N CYS A 152 -2.09 -8.27 -15.70
CA CYS A 152 -2.91 -8.93 -14.68
C CYS A 152 -2.05 -9.92 -13.90
N LEU A 153 -1.90 -9.75 -12.61
CA LEU A 153 -1.21 -10.68 -11.72
C LEU A 153 -2.14 -11.84 -11.32
N PHE A 154 -3.32 -11.50 -10.83
CA PHE A 154 -4.38 -12.47 -10.54
C PHE A 154 -5.74 -11.78 -10.48
N ARG A 155 -6.79 -12.60 -10.55
CA ARG A 155 -8.19 -12.17 -10.46
C ARG A 155 -8.73 -12.45 -9.09
N GLU A 156 -9.46 -11.48 -8.52
CA GLU A 156 -10.10 -11.67 -7.23
C GLU A 156 -11.15 -12.76 -7.28
N SER A 157 -11.07 -13.66 -6.31
CA SER A 157 -12.02 -14.75 -6.11
C SER A 157 -12.35 -14.89 -4.63
N LEU A 158 -13.53 -14.47 -4.22
CA LEU A 158 -13.95 -14.43 -2.83
C LEU A 158 -14.42 -15.80 -2.33
N THR A 159 -13.96 -16.15 -1.14
CA THR A 159 -14.35 -17.39 -0.44
C THR A 159 -14.42 -17.13 1.08
N PRO A 160 -15.33 -17.79 1.81
CA PRO A 160 -15.29 -17.79 3.27
C PRO A 160 -14.07 -18.50 3.80
N VAL A 161 -13.46 -17.95 4.85
CA VAL A 161 -12.35 -18.57 5.57
C VAL A 161 -12.51 -18.40 7.07
N MET A 162 -12.06 -19.40 7.82
CA MET A 162 -12.09 -19.40 9.29
C MET A 162 -10.88 -20.15 9.84
N ALA A 163 -10.60 -19.98 11.13
CA ALA A 163 -9.53 -20.71 11.80
C ALA A 163 -9.73 -22.22 11.69
N ALA A 164 -8.65 -22.94 11.44
CA ALA A 164 -8.68 -24.39 11.22
C ALA A 164 -9.00 -25.19 12.50
N ASP A 165 -8.79 -24.59 13.68
CA ASP A 165 -9.07 -25.20 14.98
C ASP A 165 -10.51 -25.00 15.47
N GLN A 166 -11.31 -24.23 14.73
CA GLN A 166 -12.73 -24.00 15.06
C GLN A 166 -13.62 -25.05 14.41
N PRO A 167 -14.76 -25.38 15.05
CA PRO A 167 -15.74 -26.31 14.47
C PRO A 167 -16.23 -25.80 13.10
N CYS A 168 -16.05 -26.64 12.07
CA CYS A 168 -16.51 -26.31 10.72
C CYS A 168 -18.04 -26.40 10.67
N PRO A 169 -18.75 -25.37 10.17
CA PRO A 169 -20.19 -25.41 10.01
C PRO A 169 -20.61 -26.43 8.94
N ASP A 170 -21.65 -27.23 9.24
CA ASP A 170 -22.12 -28.33 8.37
C ASP A 170 -22.79 -27.84 7.08
N SER A 171 -23.22 -26.57 7.06
CA SER A 171 -23.89 -25.98 5.90
C SER A 171 -23.69 -24.46 5.86
N PRO A 172 -23.80 -23.81 4.69
CA PRO A 172 -23.74 -22.36 4.59
C PRO A 172 -24.79 -21.64 5.46
N ALA A 173 -25.96 -22.25 5.72
CA ALA A 173 -26.96 -21.67 6.61
C ALA A 173 -26.51 -21.61 8.07
N ALA A 174 -25.64 -22.51 8.50
CA ALA A 174 -25.08 -22.53 9.86
C ALA A 174 -24.17 -21.33 10.14
N LEU A 175 -23.65 -20.63 9.11
CA LEU A 175 -22.95 -19.37 9.25
C LEU A 175 -23.75 -18.30 10.00
N ALA A 176 -25.10 -18.38 10.01
CA ALA A 176 -25.96 -17.41 10.68
C ALA A 176 -25.69 -17.31 12.20
N THR A 177 -25.04 -18.30 12.80
CA THR A 177 -24.65 -18.31 14.22
C THR A 177 -23.29 -17.71 14.48
N MET A 178 -22.49 -17.48 13.44
CA MET A 178 -21.11 -16.99 13.52
C MET A 178 -21.03 -15.46 13.47
N THR A 179 -19.87 -14.93 13.77
CA THR A 179 -19.55 -13.52 13.55
C THR A 179 -18.99 -13.35 12.14
N PHE A 180 -19.63 -12.50 11.33
CA PHE A 180 -19.19 -12.15 9.99
C PHE A 180 -18.14 -11.06 10.05
N LEU A 181 -16.97 -11.31 9.47
CA LEU A 181 -15.86 -10.39 9.41
C LEU A 181 -15.82 -9.79 8.00
N HIS A 182 -16.03 -8.48 7.92
CA HIS A 182 -16.11 -7.75 6.66
C HIS A 182 -14.80 -7.02 6.40
N PRO A 183 -14.19 -7.18 5.21
CA PRO A 183 -12.96 -6.48 4.84
C PRO A 183 -13.19 -5.01 4.45
N THR A 184 -14.43 -4.56 4.46
CA THR A 184 -14.88 -3.22 4.08
C THR A 184 -15.90 -2.67 5.07
N ALA A 185 -16.26 -1.40 4.91
CA ALA A 185 -17.29 -0.76 5.72
C ALA A 185 -18.71 -1.27 5.43
N ASP A 186 -18.90 -2.00 4.35
CA ASP A 186 -20.19 -2.57 3.92
C ASP A 186 -20.15 -4.11 3.91
N THR A 187 -21.25 -4.73 3.51
CA THR A 187 -21.45 -6.18 3.50
C THR A 187 -21.44 -6.79 2.10
N ARG A 188 -21.06 -6.02 1.07
CA ARG A 188 -21.21 -6.40 -0.35
C ARG A 188 -20.48 -7.69 -0.72
N ASP A 189 -19.29 -7.92 -0.17
CA ASP A 189 -18.47 -9.09 -0.51
C ASP A 189 -19.14 -10.37 0.00
N TRP A 190 -19.66 -10.34 1.23
CA TRP A 190 -20.50 -11.42 1.76
C TRP A 190 -21.79 -11.61 0.97
N GLN A 191 -22.46 -10.52 0.61
CA GLN A 191 -23.69 -10.58 -0.18
C GLN A 191 -23.43 -11.19 -1.56
N CYS A 192 -22.30 -10.83 -2.21
CA CYS A 192 -21.89 -11.39 -3.48
C CYS A 192 -21.73 -12.93 -3.38
N TRP A 193 -21.03 -13.41 -2.34
CA TRP A 193 -20.82 -14.85 -2.15
C TRP A 193 -22.12 -15.57 -1.81
N LEU A 194 -22.92 -15.06 -0.86
CA LEU A 194 -24.21 -15.67 -0.46
C LEU A 194 -25.18 -15.76 -1.64
N GLN A 195 -25.25 -14.72 -2.48
CA GLN A 195 -26.09 -14.71 -3.67
C GLN A 195 -25.64 -15.78 -4.68
N ALA A 196 -24.34 -15.89 -4.92
CA ALA A 196 -23.82 -16.89 -5.84
C ALA A 196 -24.03 -18.33 -5.33
N GLN A 197 -24.02 -18.54 -4.03
CA GLN A 197 -24.33 -19.84 -3.41
C GLN A 197 -25.84 -20.07 -3.22
N GLN A 198 -26.70 -19.12 -3.62
CA GLN A 198 -28.15 -19.18 -3.44
C GLN A 198 -28.56 -19.35 -1.96
N VAL A 199 -27.78 -18.81 -1.03
CA VAL A 199 -28.01 -18.89 0.40
C VAL A 199 -28.63 -17.58 0.90
N THR A 200 -29.79 -17.70 1.53
CA THR A 200 -30.45 -16.59 2.23
C THR A 200 -30.26 -16.76 3.72
N LEU A 201 -29.54 -15.85 4.35
CA LEU A 201 -29.36 -15.82 5.79
C LEU A 201 -29.28 -14.37 6.29
N SER A 202 -29.52 -14.19 7.59
CA SER A 202 -29.35 -12.90 8.25
C SER A 202 -28.00 -12.87 8.98
N MET A 203 -27.13 -11.93 8.62
CA MET A 203 -25.86 -11.67 9.30
C MET A 203 -26.13 -10.87 10.57
N LYS A 204 -26.38 -11.57 11.70
CA LYS A 204 -26.77 -10.93 12.97
C LYS A 204 -25.60 -10.32 13.72
N ARG A 205 -24.39 -10.89 13.57
CA ARG A 205 -23.17 -10.45 14.24
C ARG A 205 -22.16 -10.05 13.18
N ASN A 206 -21.83 -8.77 13.12
CA ASN A 206 -20.95 -8.19 12.09
C ASN A 206 -19.82 -7.42 12.73
N GLN A 207 -18.61 -7.59 12.19
CA GLN A 207 -17.43 -6.80 12.50
C GLN A 207 -16.82 -6.30 11.20
N HIS A 208 -16.57 -4.99 11.13
CA HIS A 208 -16.03 -4.33 9.95
C HIS A 208 -14.58 -3.93 10.19
N PHE A 209 -13.73 -4.23 9.23
CA PHE A 209 -12.32 -3.91 9.25
C PHE A 209 -11.99 -2.95 8.12
N SER A 210 -10.92 -2.17 8.27
CA SER A 210 -10.48 -1.21 7.26
C SER A 210 -9.76 -1.88 6.08
N THR A 211 -9.31 -3.13 6.23
CA THR A 211 -8.62 -3.89 5.19
C THR A 211 -8.95 -5.37 5.27
N MET A 212 -8.84 -6.07 4.14
CA MET A 212 -9.01 -7.53 4.07
C MET A 212 -7.99 -8.27 4.94
N ASP A 213 -6.76 -7.75 5.04
CA ASP A 213 -5.71 -8.35 5.86
C ASP A 213 -6.08 -8.40 7.35
N LEU A 214 -6.71 -7.34 7.87
CA LEU A 214 -7.19 -7.30 9.25
C LEU A 214 -8.35 -8.27 9.48
N ALA A 215 -9.29 -8.38 8.53
CA ALA A 215 -10.39 -9.34 8.62
C ALA A 215 -9.86 -10.80 8.60
N ILE A 216 -8.91 -11.11 7.72
CA ILE A 216 -8.23 -12.41 7.67
C ILE A 216 -7.49 -12.69 8.98
N SER A 217 -6.76 -11.72 9.51
CA SER A 217 -6.03 -11.87 10.77
C SER A 217 -6.96 -12.14 11.96
N ALA A 218 -8.14 -11.50 11.99
CA ALA A 218 -9.17 -11.77 13.00
C ALA A 218 -9.77 -13.19 12.83
N ALA A 219 -9.94 -13.66 11.59
CA ALA A 219 -10.40 -15.02 11.32
C ALA A 219 -9.39 -16.07 11.80
N ILE A 220 -8.07 -15.86 11.56
CA ILE A 220 -7.00 -16.73 12.07
C ILE A 220 -7.05 -16.86 13.61
N GLN A 221 -7.42 -15.78 14.31
CA GLN A 221 -7.56 -15.78 15.77
C GLN A 221 -8.88 -16.39 16.27
N GLY A 222 -9.70 -16.96 15.38
CA GLY A 222 -10.97 -17.59 15.75
C GLY A 222 -12.10 -16.61 16.06
N PHE A 223 -11.98 -15.32 15.70
CA PHE A 223 -12.99 -14.32 16.03
C PHE A 223 -14.28 -14.49 15.22
N GLY A 224 -14.25 -15.19 14.10
CA GLY A 224 -15.40 -15.46 13.25
C GLY A 224 -14.99 -15.98 11.87
N VAL A 225 -15.89 -15.82 10.91
CA VAL A 225 -15.69 -16.19 9.51
C VAL A 225 -15.48 -14.93 8.67
N ALA A 226 -14.39 -14.87 7.93
CA ALA A 226 -14.11 -13.76 7.01
C ALA A 226 -14.46 -14.15 5.58
N ILE A 227 -14.88 -13.15 4.79
CA ILE A 227 -14.87 -13.29 3.33
C ILE A 227 -13.49 -12.77 2.84
N ALA A 228 -12.77 -13.58 2.08
CA ALA A 228 -11.41 -13.27 1.67
C ALA A 228 -11.15 -13.68 0.22
N ASP A 229 -10.19 -13.02 -0.43
CA ASP A 229 -9.68 -13.46 -1.72
C ASP A 229 -8.84 -14.72 -1.55
N SER A 230 -9.17 -15.78 -2.30
CA SER A 230 -8.51 -17.08 -2.23
C SER A 230 -7.01 -17.02 -2.51
N ASN A 231 -6.56 -16.09 -3.37
CA ASN A 231 -5.13 -15.89 -3.64
C ASN A 231 -4.37 -15.33 -2.42
N LEU A 232 -5.03 -14.53 -1.59
CA LEU A 232 -4.40 -13.90 -0.43
C LEU A 232 -4.30 -14.82 0.79
N VAL A 233 -5.08 -15.89 0.83
CA VAL A 233 -5.14 -16.84 1.95
C VAL A 233 -4.51 -18.19 1.64
N GLU A 234 -3.97 -18.38 0.43
CA GLU A 234 -3.37 -19.64 -0.01
C GLU A 234 -2.31 -20.16 0.97
N SER A 235 -1.40 -19.30 1.39
CA SER A 235 -0.35 -19.63 2.37
C SER A 235 -0.90 -19.98 3.75
N ASP A 236 -1.97 -19.31 4.18
CA ASP A 236 -2.60 -19.58 5.48
C ASP A 236 -3.34 -20.93 5.48
N ILE A 237 -3.95 -21.28 4.35
CA ILE A 237 -4.59 -22.57 4.15
C ILE A 237 -3.54 -23.68 4.07
N ALA A 238 -2.49 -23.50 3.27
CA ALA A 238 -1.40 -24.47 3.15
C ALA A 238 -0.69 -24.74 4.48
N SER A 239 -0.56 -23.73 5.34
CA SER A 239 0.02 -23.85 6.69
C SER A 239 -0.96 -24.38 7.75
N GLY A 240 -2.22 -24.63 7.41
CA GLY A 240 -3.25 -25.12 8.32
C GLY A 240 -3.74 -24.09 9.33
N ARG A 241 -3.52 -22.79 9.11
CA ARG A 241 -4.05 -21.72 9.97
C ARG A 241 -5.49 -21.38 9.65
N LEU A 242 -5.85 -21.48 8.38
CA LEU A 242 -7.20 -21.26 7.89
C LEU A 242 -7.72 -22.49 7.14
N ILE A 243 -9.04 -22.62 7.14
CA ILE A 243 -9.77 -23.52 6.25
C ILE A 243 -10.81 -22.75 5.45
N LYS A 244 -11.19 -23.30 4.28
CA LYS A 244 -12.38 -22.92 3.53
C LYS A 244 -13.51 -23.83 4.03
N PRO A 245 -14.48 -23.33 4.82
CA PRO A 245 -15.56 -24.18 5.34
C PRO A 245 -16.47 -24.72 4.24
N PHE A 246 -16.49 -24.04 3.08
CA PHE A 246 -17.32 -24.46 1.92
C PHE A 246 -16.52 -24.40 0.63
N ALA A 247 -16.82 -25.35 -0.26
CA ALA A 247 -16.37 -25.28 -1.64
C ALA A 247 -17.22 -24.22 -2.38
N GLY A 248 -16.60 -23.28 -3.00
CA GLY A 248 -17.28 -22.23 -3.77
C GLY A 248 -16.58 -20.90 -3.65
N GLU A 249 -16.19 -20.41 -4.81
CA GLU A 249 -15.53 -19.13 -4.97
C GLU A 249 -16.34 -18.26 -5.90
N VAL A 250 -16.33 -16.95 -5.67
CA VAL A 250 -17.05 -15.98 -6.47
C VAL A 250 -16.08 -14.96 -7.06
N LYS A 251 -16.04 -14.89 -8.37
CA LYS A 251 -15.27 -13.89 -9.11
C LYS A 251 -16.00 -12.55 -9.07
N THR A 252 -15.36 -11.53 -8.54
CA THR A 252 -15.94 -10.17 -8.45
C THR A 252 -15.75 -9.37 -9.74
N GLY A 253 -14.84 -9.81 -10.61
CA GLY A 253 -14.40 -9.07 -11.78
C GLY A 253 -13.25 -8.10 -11.51
N ALA A 254 -12.90 -7.87 -10.24
CA ALA A 254 -11.71 -7.12 -9.88
C ALA A 254 -10.43 -7.94 -10.11
N VAL A 255 -9.34 -7.24 -10.36
CA VAL A 255 -8.02 -7.83 -10.62
C VAL A 255 -6.94 -7.08 -9.86
N TYR A 256 -5.89 -7.79 -9.52
CA TYR A 256 -4.61 -7.20 -9.15
C TYR A 256 -3.75 -7.11 -10.41
N SER A 257 -3.34 -5.90 -10.76
CA SER A 257 -2.56 -5.64 -11.97
C SER A 257 -1.25 -4.96 -11.62
N LEU A 258 -0.18 -5.35 -12.30
CA LEU A 258 1.11 -4.68 -12.21
C LEU A 258 1.22 -3.63 -13.31
N ARG A 259 1.54 -2.41 -12.93
CA ARG A 259 1.95 -1.33 -13.84
C ARG A 259 3.42 -1.06 -13.63
N GLN A 260 4.13 -0.75 -14.70
CA GLN A 260 5.56 -0.47 -14.68
C GLN A 260 5.90 0.75 -15.53
N ARG A 261 7.08 1.32 -15.30
CA ARG A 261 7.64 2.34 -16.18
C ARG A 261 7.93 1.76 -17.55
N PRO A 262 7.88 2.59 -18.62
CA PRO A 262 8.37 2.19 -19.94
C PRO A 262 9.82 1.71 -19.84
N GLU A 263 10.19 0.76 -20.72
CA GLU A 263 11.56 0.18 -20.73
C GLU A 263 12.67 1.22 -20.81
N GLN A 264 12.44 2.34 -21.50
CA GLN A 264 13.42 3.43 -21.64
C GLN A 264 13.80 4.09 -20.31
N ASP A 265 12.86 4.08 -19.33
CA ASP A 265 13.01 4.70 -18.01
C ASP A 265 13.12 3.65 -16.89
N ALA A 266 13.20 2.36 -17.24
CA ALA A 266 13.19 1.26 -16.29
C ALA A 266 14.56 1.12 -15.61
N PRO A 267 14.61 0.94 -14.28
CA PRO A 267 15.84 0.59 -13.60
C PRO A 267 16.25 -0.85 -13.98
N PRO A 268 17.57 -1.18 -13.87
CA PRO A 268 18.02 -2.57 -13.98
C PRO A 268 17.21 -3.53 -13.10
N PHE A 269 17.02 -4.76 -13.57
CA PHE A 269 16.26 -5.83 -12.92
C PHE A 269 14.73 -5.61 -12.79
N LEU A 270 14.17 -4.53 -13.37
CA LEU A 270 12.71 -4.37 -13.35
C LEU A 270 12.03 -5.47 -14.16
N ALA A 271 12.59 -5.85 -15.29
CA ALA A 271 12.05 -6.92 -16.13
C ALA A 271 12.05 -8.28 -15.40
N GLU A 272 13.10 -8.56 -14.64
CA GLU A 272 13.21 -9.77 -13.82
C GLU A 272 12.16 -9.80 -12.71
N LEU A 273 11.96 -8.67 -12.00
CA LEU A 273 10.90 -8.56 -10.99
C LEU A 273 9.52 -8.80 -11.63
N VAL A 274 9.25 -8.19 -12.76
CA VAL A 274 7.99 -8.36 -13.49
C VAL A 274 7.78 -9.80 -13.93
N ALA A 275 8.80 -10.41 -14.54
CA ALA A 275 8.75 -11.80 -14.95
C ALA A 275 8.52 -12.76 -13.78
N TRP A 276 9.15 -12.49 -12.63
CA TRP A 276 8.97 -13.25 -11.41
C TRP A 276 7.54 -13.15 -10.87
N LEU A 277 7.00 -11.96 -10.73
CA LEU A 277 5.64 -11.74 -10.23
C LEU A 277 4.56 -12.29 -11.17
N CYS A 278 4.85 -12.37 -12.47
CA CYS A 278 3.95 -12.93 -13.49
C CYS A 278 4.15 -14.43 -13.72
N GLY A 279 5.19 -15.03 -13.17
CA GLY A 279 5.62 -16.41 -13.50
C GLY A 279 4.59 -17.49 -13.17
N ASP A 280 3.74 -17.27 -12.17
CA ASP A 280 2.67 -18.19 -11.77
C ASP A 280 1.49 -18.24 -12.78
N GLN A 281 1.46 -17.35 -13.78
CA GLN A 281 0.35 -17.27 -14.75
C GLN A 281 0.46 -18.22 -15.96
N LYS A 282 1.58 -18.89 -16.15
CA LYS A 282 1.74 -19.82 -17.30
C LYS A 282 0.83 -21.05 -17.25
N VAL A 283 0.13 -21.27 -16.14
CA VAL A 283 -0.73 -22.46 -15.95
C VAL A 283 -2.21 -22.21 -16.34
N THR A 284 -2.66 -20.95 -16.51
CA THR A 284 -4.10 -20.66 -16.69
C THR A 284 -4.49 -20.07 -18.05
N GLN A 285 -3.56 -19.92 -19.00
CA GLN A 285 -3.93 -19.60 -20.39
C GLN A 285 -4.09 -20.88 -21.22
N SER A 286 -5.24 -21.53 -21.08
CA SER A 286 -5.74 -22.41 -22.14
C SER A 286 -6.05 -21.57 -23.38
N PRO A 287 -5.58 -21.96 -24.56
CA PRO A 287 -5.88 -21.25 -25.80
C PRO A 287 -7.36 -21.45 -26.12
N LEU A 288 -8.15 -20.40 -26.10
CA LEU A 288 -9.44 -20.38 -26.76
C LEU A 288 -9.20 -20.48 -28.26
N SER A 289 -9.34 -21.71 -28.73
CA SER A 289 -9.80 -22.15 -30.06
C SER A 289 -9.64 -21.13 -31.22
N ALA A 290 -8.57 -21.29 -31.97
CA ALA A 290 -8.62 -21.11 -33.39
C ALA A 290 -9.43 -22.28 -33.95
N GLY A 291 -10.63 -22.01 -34.38
CA GLY A 291 -11.50 -22.96 -35.07
C GLY A 291 -12.73 -22.27 -35.56
N LEU A 292 -12.67 -21.83 -36.80
CA LEU A 292 -13.77 -21.95 -37.75
C LEU A 292 -13.24 -21.63 -39.15
N GLY A 293 -13.21 -22.71 -39.91
CA GLY A 293 -13.16 -22.66 -41.35
C GLY A 293 -14.47 -22.11 -41.93
#